data_c3c87760bae54b72f565825e39e616b6
#
_entry.id   c3c87760bae54b72f565825e39e616b6
#
_cell.length_a   1.000
_cell.length_b   1.000
_cell.length_c   1.000
_cell.angle_alpha   90.00
_cell.angle_beta   90.00
_cell.angle_gamma   90.00
#
_symmetry.space_group_name_H-M   'P 1'
#
loop_
_entity.id
_entity.type
_entity.pdbx_description
1 polymer ?
#
loop_
_entity_poly.entity_id
_entity_poly.type
_entity_poly.pdbx_seq_one_letter_code
_entity_poly.pdbx_strand_id
1 'polypeptide(L)'
;KSANSCGYKECRKSTFRANINNRGNTKHGLSQESNIKSFYRIYSGIIQRCYNPNDSSFHKYGAKGIIVCDRWLNRDNFVEDMYEEYNEMYKKSDGQMRNKPSIDRIDPFGNYEPSNCKWIRFGENSSKDKMIPILRLDFDDNILETYESMTHAAEVFSIQYGCKTMKAQVSNIWSCCNGISSDHLGYRWAFATNKIRLQKTKI
;
A
#
# COMPACT_ATOMS: atom_id res chain seq x y z
N LYS A 1 -3.24 -3.93 -37.86
CA LYS A 1 -2.51 -5.05 -37.24
C LYS A 1 -1.83 -4.44 -36.01
N SER A 2 -2.39 -4.68 -34.83
CA SER A 2 -1.85 -4.24 -33.54
C SER A 2 -0.50 -4.92 -33.32
N ALA A 3 0.52 -4.12 -33.06
CA ALA A 3 1.83 -4.61 -32.67
C ALA A 3 1.68 -5.37 -31.33
N ASN A 4 1.86 -6.67 -31.36
CA ASN A 4 1.92 -7.50 -30.17
C ASN A 4 3.05 -7.01 -29.28
N SER A 5 2.71 -6.47 -28.10
CA SER A 5 3.69 -6.30 -27.06
C SER A 5 4.27 -7.67 -26.71
N CYS A 6 5.53 -7.89 -27.05
CA CYS A 6 6.21 -9.09 -26.62
C CYS A 6 6.24 -9.06 -25.08
N GLY A 7 5.55 -9.99 -24.42
CA GLY A 7 5.42 -10.07 -22.97
C GLY A 7 6.71 -10.39 -22.21
N TYR A 8 7.87 -10.29 -22.84
CA TYR A 8 9.17 -10.60 -22.27
C TYR A 8 9.70 -9.45 -21.41
N LYS A 9 10.11 -9.80 -20.19
CA LYS A 9 10.73 -8.87 -19.19
C LYS A 9 11.87 -8.03 -19.75
N GLU A 10 12.58 -8.50 -20.76
CA GLU A 10 13.71 -7.81 -21.38
C GLU A 10 13.29 -6.68 -22.33
N CYS A 11 12.19 -6.81 -23.06
CA CYS A 11 11.65 -5.77 -23.92
C CYS A 11 11.22 -4.53 -23.11
N ARG A 12 10.63 -4.77 -21.93
CA ARG A 12 10.25 -3.69 -20.98
C ARG A 12 11.46 -2.99 -20.37
N LYS A 13 12.56 -3.73 -20.13
CA LYS A 13 13.81 -3.14 -19.60
C LYS A 13 14.50 -2.21 -20.60
N SER A 14 14.47 -2.52 -21.90
CA SER A 14 15.10 -1.67 -22.93
C SER A 14 14.34 -0.36 -23.14
N THR A 15 13.01 -0.42 -23.21
CA THR A 15 12.16 0.80 -23.34
C THR A 15 12.27 1.70 -22.11
N PHE A 16 12.31 1.08 -20.92
CA PHE A 16 12.48 1.79 -19.67
C PHE A 16 13.85 2.50 -19.57
N ARG A 17 14.96 1.82 -19.95
CA ARG A 17 16.31 2.44 -19.96
C ARG A 17 16.41 3.60 -20.95
N ALA A 18 15.78 3.47 -22.12
CA ALA A 18 15.77 4.55 -23.11
C ALA A 18 15.04 5.80 -22.59
N ASN A 19 13.92 5.64 -21.89
CA ASN A 19 13.14 6.75 -21.35
C ASN A 19 13.77 7.40 -20.10
N ILE A 20 14.46 6.61 -19.24
CA ILE A 20 15.20 7.18 -18.08
C ILE A 20 16.36 8.06 -18.53
N ASN A 21 17.04 7.70 -19.60
CA ASN A 21 18.19 8.48 -20.10
C ASN A 21 17.76 9.78 -20.79
N ASN A 22 16.50 9.95 -21.13
CA ASN A 22 15.95 11.19 -21.66
C ASN A 22 15.66 12.18 -20.49
N ARG A 23 16.69 12.47 -19.68
CA ARG A 23 16.67 13.56 -18.68
C ARG A 23 16.79 14.91 -19.38
N GLY A 24 15.83 15.22 -20.24
CA GLY A 24 15.66 16.53 -20.79
C GLY A 24 15.45 17.56 -19.66
N ASN A 25 16.05 18.72 -19.80
CA ASN A 25 15.84 19.88 -18.94
C ASN A 25 14.34 20.06 -18.67
N THR A 26 13.92 19.93 -17.41
CA THR A 26 12.53 20.07 -17.00
C THR A 26 12.02 21.48 -17.28
N LYS A 27 11.13 21.61 -18.22
CA LYS A 27 10.55 22.89 -18.66
C LYS A 27 9.42 23.42 -17.75
N HIS A 28 9.19 22.80 -16.59
CA HIS A 28 8.00 23.11 -15.75
C HIS A 28 8.09 24.37 -14.89
N GLY A 29 9.24 25.07 -14.85
CA GLY A 29 9.40 26.26 -14.00
C GLY A 29 9.30 25.99 -12.47
N LEU A 30 9.03 24.76 -12.06
CA LEU A 30 8.78 24.36 -10.67
C LEU A 30 10.05 24.11 -9.85
N SER A 31 11.24 24.30 -10.43
CA SER A 31 12.53 23.94 -9.80
C SER A 31 12.85 24.71 -8.51
N GLN A 32 12.15 25.79 -8.23
CA GLN A 32 12.37 26.64 -7.06
C GLN A 32 11.45 26.29 -5.86
N GLU A 33 10.41 25.47 -6.05
CA GLU A 33 9.53 25.08 -4.95
C GLU A 33 10.15 23.96 -4.11
N SER A 34 10.19 24.13 -2.78
CA SER A 34 10.82 23.19 -1.85
C SER A 34 10.16 21.81 -1.83
N ASN A 35 8.88 21.74 -2.17
CA ASN A 35 8.07 20.51 -2.22
C ASN A 35 8.30 19.67 -3.47
N ILE A 36 8.77 20.28 -4.59
CA ILE A 36 8.99 19.57 -5.86
C ILE A 36 10.05 18.45 -5.72
N LYS A 37 11.08 18.66 -4.88
CA LYS A 37 12.09 17.63 -4.62
C LYS A 37 11.47 16.39 -3.95
N SER A 38 10.53 16.61 -3.04
CA SER A 38 9.79 15.52 -2.38
C SER A 38 8.86 14.79 -3.34
N PHE A 39 8.18 15.53 -4.22
CA PHE A 39 7.36 14.95 -5.28
C PHE A 39 8.19 14.07 -6.22
N TYR A 40 9.34 14.55 -6.68
CA TYR A 40 10.23 13.75 -7.55
C TYR A 40 10.81 12.52 -6.85
N ARG A 41 11.03 12.56 -5.53
CA ARG A 41 11.41 11.35 -4.77
C ARG A 41 10.31 10.31 -4.80
N ILE A 42 9.03 10.72 -4.69
CA ILE A 42 7.90 9.79 -4.80
C ILE A 42 7.87 9.15 -6.18
N TYR A 43 7.96 9.96 -7.24
CA TYR A 43 8.05 9.45 -8.61
C TYR A 43 9.20 8.46 -8.80
N SER A 44 10.40 8.83 -8.38
CA SER A 44 11.57 7.94 -8.47
C SER A 44 11.35 6.64 -7.69
N GLY A 45 10.74 6.71 -6.51
CA GLY A 45 10.40 5.55 -5.70
C GLY A 45 9.41 4.61 -6.40
N ILE A 46 8.40 5.15 -7.11
CA ILE A 46 7.47 4.34 -7.92
C ILE A 46 8.24 3.58 -9.00
N ILE A 47 9.10 4.27 -9.73
CA ILE A 47 9.91 3.69 -10.79
C ILE A 47 10.84 2.61 -10.23
N GLN A 48 11.55 2.88 -9.11
CA GLN A 48 12.48 1.92 -8.51
C GLN A 48 11.78 0.64 -8.08
N ARG A 49 10.69 0.73 -7.33
CA ARG A 49 9.97 -0.46 -6.83
C ARG A 49 9.30 -1.29 -7.92
N CYS A 50 8.98 -0.69 -9.09
CA CYS A 50 8.38 -1.43 -10.20
C CYS A 50 9.41 -2.08 -11.12
N TYR A 51 10.61 -1.49 -11.27
CA TYR A 51 11.54 -1.89 -12.32
C TYR A 51 12.95 -2.24 -11.85
N ASN A 52 13.35 -1.90 -10.63
CA ASN A 52 14.68 -2.22 -10.11
C ASN A 52 14.64 -3.47 -9.23
N PRO A 53 15.18 -4.63 -9.67
CA PRO A 53 15.20 -5.85 -8.85
C PRO A 53 15.98 -5.73 -7.55
N ASN A 54 16.87 -4.74 -7.43
CA ASN A 54 17.67 -4.48 -6.22
C ASN A 54 16.95 -3.55 -5.23
N ASP A 55 15.78 -2.99 -5.59
CA ASP A 55 14.96 -2.21 -4.65
C ASP A 55 14.33 -3.11 -3.61
N SER A 56 14.42 -2.74 -2.33
CA SER A 56 13.89 -3.52 -1.21
C SER A 56 12.39 -3.82 -1.30
N SER A 57 11.63 -2.98 -2.02
CA SER A 57 10.20 -3.13 -2.23
C SER A 57 9.84 -3.85 -3.54
N PHE A 58 10.83 -4.16 -4.41
CA PHE A 58 10.56 -4.79 -5.71
C PHE A 58 9.72 -6.08 -5.60
N HIS A 59 9.95 -6.89 -4.55
CA HIS A 59 9.21 -8.12 -4.29
C HIS A 59 7.71 -7.90 -4.05
N LYS A 60 7.31 -6.69 -3.62
CA LYS A 60 5.89 -6.30 -3.39
C LYS A 60 5.23 -5.69 -4.63
N TYR A 61 6.01 -5.21 -5.60
CA TYR A 61 5.52 -4.47 -6.78
C TYR A 61 5.96 -5.12 -8.09
N GLY A 62 7.16 -4.82 -8.59
CA GLY A 62 7.62 -5.28 -9.89
C GLY A 62 7.67 -6.80 -10.03
N ALA A 63 8.06 -7.52 -8.98
CA ALA A 63 8.04 -8.99 -8.99
C ALA A 63 6.64 -9.59 -9.08
N LYS A 64 5.60 -8.82 -8.70
CA LYS A 64 4.18 -9.18 -8.85
C LYS A 64 3.57 -8.74 -10.18
N GLY A 65 4.35 -8.12 -11.07
CA GLY A 65 3.87 -7.63 -12.37
C GLY A 65 3.27 -6.24 -12.34
N ILE A 66 3.32 -5.53 -11.21
CA ILE A 66 2.86 -4.14 -11.12
C ILE A 66 3.83 -3.24 -11.86
N ILE A 67 3.31 -2.44 -12.78
CA ILE A 67 4.06 -1.54 -13.64
C ILE A 67 3.56 -0.09 -13.51
N VAL A 68 4.29 0.82 -14.08
CA VAL A 68 3.87 2.21 -14.31
C VAL A 68 3.33 2.30 -15.73
N CYS A 69 2.20 2.96 -15.94
CA CYS A 69 1.61 3.16 -17.28
C CYS A 69 2.57 3.90 -18.20
N ASP A 70 2.47 3.68 -19.50
CA ASP A 70 3.37 4.27 -20.51
C ASP A 70 3.39 5.79 -20.44
N ARG A 71 2.25 6.43 -20.15
CA ARG A 71 2.15 7.88 -19.98
C ARG A 71 3.10 8.39 -18.88
N TRP A 72 3.16 7.70 -17.75
CA TRP A 72 3.97 8.11 -16.60
C TRP A 72 5.43 7.63 -16.63
N LEU A 73 5.83 6.89 -17.65
CA LEU A 73 7.26 6.68 -17.93
C LEU A 73 7.94 7.99 -18.32
N ASN A 74 7.19 8.95 -18.87
CA ASN A 74 7.62 10.34 -18.96
C ASN A 74 7.23 11.07 -17.65
N ARG A 75 8.26 11.58 -16.95
CA ARG A 75 8.09 12.32 -15.70
C ARG A 75 7.22 13.56 -15.85
N ASP A 76 7.28 14.23 -17.00
CA ASP A 76 6.56 15.47 -17.24
C ASP A 76 5.05 15.24 -17.27
N ASN A 77 4.62 14.12 -17.84
CA ASN A 77 3.22 13.72 -17.80
C ASN A 77 2.76 13.34 -16.36
N PHE A 78 3.65 12.74 -15.55
CA PHE A 78 3.33 12.49 -14.14
C PHE A 78 3.18 13.78 -13.35
N VAL A 79 3.99 14.81 -13.66
CA VAL A 79 3.84 16.15 -13.08
C VAL A 79 2.51 16.76 -13.48
N GLU A 80 2.18 16.75 -14.78
CA GLU A 80 0.92 17.27 -15.31
C GLU A 80 -0.30 16.67 -14.60
N ASP A 81 -0.30 15.34 -14.42
CA ASP A 81 -1.46 14.63 -13.87
C ASP A 81 -1.55 14.71 -12.34
N MET A 82 -0.42 14.83 -11.61
CA MET A 82 -0.39 14.53 -10.18
C MET A 82 0.15 15.65 -9.29
N TYR A 83 0.76 16.71 -9.86
CA TYR A 83 1.46 17.71 -9.03
C TYR A 83 0.52 18.71 -8.36
N GLU A 84 -0.55 19.12 -9.00
CA GLU A 84 -1.45 20.14 -8.45
C GLU A 84 -2.06 19.70 -7.13
N GLU A 85 -2.71 18.52 -7.12
CA GLU A 85 -3.31 17.93 -5.91
C GLU A 85 -2.25 17.64 -4.83
N TYR A 86 -1.08 17.12 -5.23
CA TYR A 86 0.05 16.93 -4.34
C TYR A 86 0.45 18.22 -3.64
N ASN A 87 0.61 19.31 -4.39
CA ASN A 87 1.07 20.60 -3.89
C ASN A 87 0.08 21.19 -2.89
N GLU A 88 -1.21 21.14 -3.19
CA GLU A 88 -2.26 21.57 -2.26
C GLU A 88 -2.22 20.80 -0.94
N MET A 89 -2.15 19.47 -1.01
CA MET A 89 -2.07 18.64 0.17
C MET A 89 -0.78 18.87 0.95
N TYR A 90 0.34 19.06 0.26
CA TYR A 90 1.64 19.35 0.88
C TYR A 90 1.61 20.67 1.66
N LYS A 91 1.02 21.73 1.10
CA LYS A 91 0.86 23.03 1.78
C LYS A 91 0.03 22.90 3.07
N LYS A 92 -1.00 22.03 3.07
CA LYS A 92 -1.86 21.76 4.24
C LYS A 92 -1.22 20.83 5.28
N SER A 93 -0.05 20.27 5.02
CA SER A 93 0.58 19.26 5.89
C SER A 93 1.29 19.84 7.14
N ASP A 94 1.43 21.16 7.24
CA ASP A 94 2.11 21.87 8.35
C ASP A 94 3.52 21.33 8.66
N GLY A 95 4.20 20.76 7.65
CA GLY A 95 5.50 20.14 7.80
C GLY A 95 5.52 18.79 8.52
N GLN A 96 4.40 18.37 9.10
CA GLN A 96 4.31 17.11 9.84
C GLN A 96 4.37 15.91 8.86
N MET A 97 5.27 14.95 9.11
CA MET A 97 5.46 13.78 8.24
C MET A 97 4.16 13.01 8.01
N ARG A 98 3.34 12.80 9.06
CA ARG A 98 2.09 12.03 8.96
C ARG A 98 1.05 12.67 8.03
N ASN A 99 1.10 14.00 7.89
CA ASN A 99 0.17 14.78 7.07
C ASN A 99 0.67 14.97 5.63
N LYS A 100 1.94 14.65 5.34
CA LYS A 100 2.49 14.79 3.97
C LYS A 100 1.78 13.87 3.00
N PRO A 101 1.61 14.29 1.73
CA PRO A 101 1.00 13.46 0.72
C PRO A 101 1.85 12.22 0.43
N SER A 102 1.16 11.10 0.27
CA SER A 102 1.68 9.81 -0.16
C SER A 102 0.80 9.27 -1.26
N ILE A 103 1.41 8.74 -2.31
CA ILE A 103 0.64 8.13 -3.40
C ILE A 103 0.12 6.76 -2.97
N ASP A 104 -1.15 6.53 -3.21
CA ASP A 104 -1.84 5.28 -2.93
C ASP A 104 -2.51 4.76 -4.21
N ARG A 105 -2.54 3.44 -4.39
CA ARG A 105 -3.31 2.80 -5.46
C ARG A 105 -4.67 2.40 -4.94
N ILE A 106 -5.72 2.74 -5.69
CA ILE A 106 -7.12 2.41 -5.35
C ILE A 106 -7.28 0.89 -5.34
N ASP A 107 -6.87 0.22 -6.45
CA ASP A 107 -6.68 -1.22 -6.52
C ASP A 107 -5.20 -1.56 -6.23
N PRO A 108 -4.90 -2.25 -5.12
CA PRO A 108 -3.53 -2.59 -4.75
C PRO A 108 -2.87 -3.60 -5.71
N PHE A 109 -3.64 -4.30 -6.54
CA PHE A 109 -3.15 -5.22 -7.56
C PHE A 109 -2.99 -4.56 -8.94
N GLY A 110 -3.60 -3.38 -9.14
CA GLY A 110 -3.52 -2.60 -10.36
C GLY A 110 -2.18 -1.87 -10.53
N ASN A 111 -2.01 -1.26 -11.68
CA ASN A 111 -0.81 -0.51 -12.06
C ASN A 111 -0.81 0.90 -11.49
N TYR A 112 0.35 1.58 -11.59
CA TYR A 112 0.45 3.01 -11.37
C TYR A 112 -0.02 3.74 -12.61
N GLU A 113 -1.20 4.33 -12.56
CA GLU A 113 -1.83 5.09 -13.63
C GLU A 113 -2.79 6.13 -13.05
N PRO A 114 -3.19 7.17 -13.81
CA PRO A 114 -4.05 8.25 -13.31
C PRO A 114 -5.37 7.75 -12.72
N SER A 115 -6.00 6.75 -13.35
CA SER A 115 -7.28 6.17 -12.91
C SER A 115 -7.19 5.35 -11.63
N ASN A 116 -6.00 4.85 -11.30
CA ASN A 116 -5.76 3.95 -10.16
C ASN A 116 -4.93 4.58 -9.04
N CYS A 117 -4.56 5.85 -9.13
CA CYS A 117 -3.72 6.51 -8.14
C CYS A 117 -4.41 7.73 -7.55
N LYS A 118 -4.20 7.96 -6.26
CA LYS A 118 -4.66 9.16 -5.54
C LYS A 118 -3.67 9.57 -4.48
N TRP A 119 -3.77 10.81 -4.04
CA TRP A 119 -3.02 11.29 -2.88
C TRP A 119 -3.81 11.06 -1.59
N ILE A 120 -3.15 10.50 -0.61
CA ILE A 120 -3.65 10.38 0.76
C ILE A 120 -2.56 10.80 1.74
N ARG A 121 -2.91 11.03 3.01
CA ARG A 121 -1.90 11.33 4.02
C ARG A 121 -0.99 10.14 4.25
N PHE A 122 0.29 10.40 4.45
CA PHE A 122 1.28 9.34 4.75
C PHE A 122 0.87 8.49 5.97
N GLY A 123 0.29 9.12 6.99
CA GLY A 123 -0.22 8.41 8.17
C GLY A 123 -1.36 7.44 7.83
N GLU A 124 -2.27 7.82 6.94
CA GLU A 124 -3.36 6.97 6.45
C GLU A 124 -2.81 5.81 5.62
N ASN A 125 -1.93 6.11 4.68
CA ASN A 125 -1.30 5.09 3.82
C ASN A 125 -0.51 4.05 4.64
N SER A 126 0.26 4.51 5.63
CA SER A 126 1.03 3.62 6.50
C SER A 126 0.16 2.76 7.42
N SER A 127 -1.07 3.19 7.70
CA SER A 127 -2.03 2.44 8.53
C SER A 127 -2.84 1.45 7.71
N LYS A 128 -3.08 1.75 6.43
CA LYS A 128 -3.90 0.94 5.52
C LYS A 128 -3.35 -0.50 5.37
N ASP A 129 -2.04 -0.66 5.22
CA ASP A 129 -1.39 -1.97 5.12
C ASP A 129 -1.43 -2.79 6.43
N LYS A 130 -1.77 -2.13 7.55
CA LYS A 130 -1.92 -2.75 8.88
C LYS A 130 -3.36 -3.12 9.18
N MET A 131 -4.31 -2.70 8.39
CA MET A 131 -5.73 -3.03 8.54
C MET A 131 -6.01 -4.41 7.93
N ILE A 132 -5.49 -5.45 8.59
CA ILE A 132 -5.82 -6.83 8.25
C ILE A 132 -7.08 -7.18 9.03
N PRO A 133 -8.18 -7.57 8.37
CA PRO A 133 -9.39 -7.97 9.06
C PRO A 133 -9.14 -9.17 9.97
N ILE A 134 -9.74 -9.12 11.16
CA ILE A 134 -9.61 -10.11 12.21
C ILE A 134 -10.95 -10.83 12.39
N LEU A 135 -10.89 -12.14 12.51
CA LEU A 135 -12.04 -12.99 12.79
C LEU A 135 -12.03 -13.39 14.25
N ARG A 136 -13.17 -13.26 14.94
CA ARG A 136 -13.45 -13.91 16.19
C ARG A 136 -14.18 -15.23 15.92
N LEU A 137 -13.69 -16.31 16.47
CA LEU A 137 -14.15 -17.67 16.21
C LEU A 137 -14.56 -18.35 17.52
N ASP A 138 -15.50 -19.27 17.45
CA ASP A 138 -15.71 -20.27 18.50
C ASP A 138 -14.63 -21.39 18.43
N PHE A 139 -14.73 -22.37 19.30
CA PHE A 139 -13.79 -23.50 19.33
C PHE A 139 -14.00 -24.50 18.19
N ASP A 140 -15.12 -24.43 17.48
CA ASP A 140 -15.44 -25.22 16.29
C ASP A 140 -15.06 -24.50 14.99
N ASP A 141 -14.33 -23.37 15.08
CA ASP A 141 -13.89 -22.52 13.97
C ASP A 141 -15.03 -21.81 13.20
N ASN A 142 -16.22 -21.68 13.79
CA ASN A 142 -17.27 -20.86 13.20
C ASN A 142 -16.96 -19.38 13.43
N ILE A 143 -17.20 -18.56 12.41
CA ILE A 143 -17.02 -17.12 12.51
C ILE A 143 -18.18 -16.53 13.30
N LEU A 144 -17.85 -15.94 14.46
CA LEU A 144 -18.81 -15.23 15.29
C LEU A 144 -18.88 -13.76 14.89
N GLU A 145 -17.73 -13.15 14.56
CA GLU A 145 -17.67 -11.74 14.21
C GLU A 145 -16.42 -11.42 13.36
N THR A 146 -16.52 -10.37 12.56
CA THR A 146 -15.41 -9.87 11.73
C THR A 146 -15.13 -8.41 12.06
N TYR A 147 -13.87 -8.08 12.31
CA TYR A 147 -13.41 -6.74 12.61
C TYR A 147 -12.48 -6.24 11.50
N GLU A 148 -12.56 -4.95 11.19
CA GLU A 148 -11.74 -4.32 10.13
C GLU A 148 -10.23 -4.38 10.42
N SER A 149 -9.86 -4.39 11.70
CA SER A 149 -8.46 -4.41 12.12
C SER A 149 -8.34 -4.99 13.55
N MET A 150 -7.13 -5.34 13.92
CA MET A 150 -6.81 -5.79 15.28
C MET A 150 -7.09 -4.70 16.33
N THR A 151 -6.84 -3.44 16.00
CA THR A 151 -7.15 -2.31 16.89
C THR A 151 -8.64 -2.16 17.09
N HIS A 152 -9.45 -2.25 16.02
CA HIS A 152 -10.90 -2.22 16.11
C HIS A 152 -11.44 -3.41 16.93
N ALA A 153 -10.94 -4.62 16.69
CA ALA A 153 -11.30 -5.80 17.49
C ALA A 153 -11.00 -5.58 18.98
N ALA A 154 -9.82 -5.07 19.30
CA ALA A 154 -9.41 -4.81 20.68
C ALA A 154 -10.24 -3.69 21.34
N GLU A 155 -10.63 -2.67 20.62
CA GLU A 155 -11.46 -1.57 21.10
C GLU A 155 -12.86 -2.07 21.46
N VAL A 156 -13.55 -2.72 20.50
CA VAL A 156 -14.89 -3.28 20.73
C VAL A 156 -14.87 -4.28 21.87
N PHE A 157 -13.87 -5.14 21.93
CA PHE A 157 -13.71 -6.15 22.97
C PHE A 157 -13.43 -5.54 24.34
N SER A 158 -12.61 -4.49 24.42
CA SER A 158 -12.33 -3.77 25.66
C SER A 158 -13.59 -3.13 26.23
N ILE A 159 -14.45 -2.55 25.39
CA ILE A 159 -15.74 -1.96 25.80
C ILE A 159 -16.66 -3.07 26.31
N GLN A 160 -16.81 -4.17 25.55
CA GLN A 160 -17.72 -5.26 25.87
C GLN A 160 -17.38 -5.98 27.18
N TYR A 161 -16.09 -6.17 27.47
CA TYR A 161 -15.62 -6.94 28.63
C TYR A 161 -15.00 -6.08 29.74
N GLY A 162 -15.11 -4.75 29.67
CA GLY A 162 -14.61 -3.84 30.70
C GLY A 162 -13.09 -3.90 30.92
N CYS A 163 -12.32 -4.22 29.88
CA CYS A 163 -10.88 -4.43 30.00
C CYS A 163 -10.12 -3.14 30.14
N LYS A 164 -9.24 -3.02 31.15
CA LYS A 164 -8.56 -1.77 31.53
C LYS A 164 -7.56 -1.23 30.47
N THR A 165 -7.07 -2.03 29.54
CA THR A 165 -6.07 -1.56 28.55
C THR A 165 -6.27 -2.17 27.18
N MET A 166 -6.62 -1.34 26.20
CA MET A 166 -6.74 -1.70 24.79
C MET A 166 -5.43 -2.32 24.25
N LYS A 167 -4.27 -1.82 24.70
CA LYS A 167 -2.96 -2.31 24.25
C LYS A 167 -2.72 -3.80 24.63
N ALA A 168 -3.18 -4.21 25.80
CA ALA A 168 -3.09 -5.62 26.20
C ALA A 168 -4.00 -6.51 25.34
N GLN A 169 -5.20 -6.03 24.98
CA GLN A 169 -6.12 -6.77 24.11
C GLN A 169 -5.52 -6.96 22.72
N VAL A 170 -4.91 -5.92 22.13
CA VAL A 170 -4.20 -6.02 20.83
C VAL A 170 -3.12 -7.10 20.90
N SER A 171 -2.30 -7.12 21.98
CA SER A 171 -1.24 -8.11 22.15
C SER A 171 -1.76 -9.53 22.27
N ASN A 172 -2.84 -9.73 23.03
CA ASN A 172 -3.43 -11.05 23.24
C ASN A 172 -4.09 -11.59 21.97
N ILE A 173 -4.88 -10.76 21.27
CA ILE A 173 -5.49 -11.10 19.96
C ILE A 173 -4.39 -11.42 18.94
N TRP A 174 -3.32 -10.64 18.90
CA TRP A 174 -2.17 -10.90 18.03
C TRP A 174 -1.52 -12.26 18.32
N SER A 175 -1.33 -12.61 19.60
CA SER A 175 -0.77 -13.89 20.02
C SER A 175 -1.63 -15.07 19.55
N CYS A 176 -2.95 -14.96 19.67
CA CYS A 176 -3.88 -15.97 19.15
C CYS A 176 -3.80 -16.08 17.62
N CYS A 177 -3.84 -14.97 16.89
CA CYS A 177 -3.75 -14.96 15.42
C CYS A 177 -2.45 -15.59 14.89
N ASN A 178 -1.38 -15.58 15.66
CA ASN A 178 -0.08 -16.16 15.31
C ASN A 178 0.18 -17.54 15.93
N GLY A 179 -0.83 -18.14 16.59
CA GLY A 179 -0.73 -19.48 17.16
C GLY A 179 0.16 -19.58 18.40
N ILE A 180 0.50 -18.44 19.05
CA ILE A 180 1.27 -18.40 20.30
C ILE A 180 0.35 -18.71 21.49
N SER A 181 -0.91 -18.29 21.42
CA SER A 181 -1.96 -18.62 22.37
C SER A 181 -3.10 -19.34 21.66
N SER A 182 -3.75 -20.30 22.34
CA SER A 182 -4.88 -21.05 21.79
C SER A 182 -6.15 -20.20 21.68
N ASP A 183 -6.36 -19.33 22.67
CA ASP A 183 -7.54 -18.48 22.77
C ASP A 183 -7.26 -17.21 23.57
N HIS A 184 -8.21 -16.27 23.53
CA HIS A 184 -8.26 -15.10 24.38
C HIS A 184 -9.71 -14.84 24.81
N LEU A 185 -9.94 -14.84 26.11
CA LEU A 185 -11.27 -14.67 26.76
C LEU A 185 -12.33 -15.63 26.21
N GLY A 186 -11.95 -16.92 25.98
CA GLY A 186 -12.85 -17.95 25.50
C GLY A 186 -13.16 -17.92 24.01
N TYR A 187 -12.36 -17.21 23.22
CA TYR A 187 -12.51 -17.14 21.77
C TYR A 187 -11.20 -17.39 21.05
N ARG A 188 -11.29 -18.06 19.90
CA ARG A 188 -10.18 -18.18 18.96
C ARG A 188 -10.16 -16.95 18.05
N TRP A 189 -8.97 -16.56 17.59
CA TRP A 189 -8.76 -15.38 16.76
C TRP A 189 -7.89 -15.73 15.56
N ALA A 190 -8.24 -15.23 14.38
CA ALA A 190 -7.49 -15.47 13.17
C ALA A 190 -7.46 -14.24 12.26
N PHE A 191 -6.40 -14.10 11.45
CA PHE A 191 -6.41 -13.20 10.31
C PHE A 191 -7.39 -13.74 9.26
N ALA A 192 -8.25 -12.88 8.71
CA ALA A 192 -9.20 -13.28 7.66
C ALA A 192 -8.50 -13.89 6.44
N THR A 193 -7.30 -13.40 6.12
CA THR A 193 -6.45 -13.92 5.03
C THR A 193 -6.03 -15.39 5.22
N ASN A 194 -5.87 -15.83 6.45
CA ASN A 194 -5.48 -17.21 6.74
C ASN A 194 -6.63 -18.20 6.52
N LYS A 195 -7.87 -17.81 6.80
CA LYS A 195 -9.03 -18.69 6.61
C LYS A 195 -9.39 -18.89 5.13
N ILE A 196 -9.19 -17.89 4.29
CA ILE A 196 -9.34 -18.01 2.82
C ILE A 196 -8.35 -19.05 2.26
N ARG A 197 -7.13 -19.13 2.82
CA ARG A 197 -6.15 -20.18 2.43
C ARG A 197 -6.58 -21.58 2.86
N LEU A 198 -7.10 -21.73 4.09
CA LEU A 198 -7.54 -23.04 4.61
C LEU A 198 -8.76 -23.61 3.86
N GLN A 199 -9.66 -22.77 3.37
CA GLN A 199 -10.80 -23.19 2.56
C GLN A 199 -10.40 -23.63 1.15
N LYS A 200 -9.33 -23.05 0.55
CA LYS A 200 -8.81 -23.44 -0.75
C LYS A 200 -7.98 -24.74 -0.73
N THR A 201 -7.56 -25.21 0.45
CA THR A 201 -6.77 -26.45 0.60
C THR A 201 -7.67 -27.66 0.90
N LYS A 202 -8.98 -27.47 1.06
CA LYS A 202 -9.97 -28.53 1.34
C LYS A 202 -10.81 -28.91 0.10
N ILE A 203 -10.43 -28.43 -1.09
CA ILE A 203 -10.94 -28.82 -2.40
C ILE A 203 -9.81 -29.52 -3.17
#